data_e7a07b5514d64c69125da7c985f92242
#
_entry.id   e7a07b5514d64c69125da7c985f92242
#
_cell.length_a   1.000
_cell.length_b   1.000
_cell.length_c   1.000
_cell.angle_alpha   90.00
_cell.angle_beta   90.00
_cell.angle_gamma   90.00
#
_symmetry.space_group_name_H-M   'P 1'
#
loop_
_entity.id
_entity.type
_entity.pdbx_description
1 polymer ?
#
loop_
_entity_poly.entity_id
_entity_poly.type
_entity_poly.pdbx_seq_one_letter_code
_entity_poly.pdbx_strand_id
1 'polypeptide(L)'
;VDKAYLYDDDLLRLKLRDFDRGRVELMIEVGDIKRAHVADAEHVADAPGRPPNFAKMLRNRMSGADFAGVSQYEFDRILTFEFERDDENTTLVAELFGQGNVAALDETGEVVGSLSTVRLKSRTVAPGAQYEYPDSRLNPLDVSLGGFERHMRDSDSDVVRTLATQLNLGGLYAEEVCTRAGVEKETPIDEATDDQLRALHEALERISDQLRSGDVDPRVYEEELDSDDSDRDTDTGRDPRVVDVTPFPLSEHEGLPSVGFDSFNAAVDDYFYRLGRDDSEADEAPSDASPSRPDFEAEIAKQERIIEQQRGAIEGFEEQAERERARAELLYAHYDLVDEVLSTVQGAREEEVPWDEIAE
;
A
#
# COMPACT_ATOMS: atom_id res chain seq x y z
N VAL A 1 9.06 25.90 1.61
CA VAL A 1 7.78 25.57 2.29
C VAL A 1 7.18 26.81 2.93
N ASP A 2 5.92 27.14 2.59
CA ASP A 2 5.23 28.29 3.18
C ASP A 2 4.50 27.91 4.49
N LYS A 3 3.75 26.81 4.46
CA LYS A 3 2.93 26.33 5.60
C LYS A 3 2.70 24.82 5.54
N ALA A 4 2.48 24.23 6.73
CA ALA A 4 1.99 22.88 6.89
C ALA A 4 0.62 22.90 7.59
N TYR A 5 -0.29 22.04 7.15
CA TYR A 5 -1.62 21.84 7.73
C TYR A 5 -1.83 20.36 7.97
N LEU A 6 -2.59 20.02 8.98
CA LEU A 6 -2.99 18.65 9.25
C LEU A 6 -4.51 18.63 9.45
N TYR A 7 -5.19 17.77 8.68
CA TYR A 7 -6.62 17.54 8.71
C TYR A 7 -6.87 16.16 9.33
N ASP A 8 -7.80 16.04 10.21
CA ASP A 8 -8.29 14.78 10.82
C ASP A 8 -7.18 13.83 11.32
N ASP A 9 -6.01 14.38 11.68
CA ASP A 9 -4.82 13.68 12.18
C ASP A 9 -4.12 12.73 11.19
N ASP A 10 -4.49 12.68 9.91
CA ASP A 10 -3.97 11.75 8.91
C ASP A 10 -3.63 12.37 7.54
N LEU A 11 -4.22 13.51 7.18
CA LEU A 11 -3.94 14.22 5.94
C LEU A 11 -3.04 15.43 6.19
N LEU A 12 -1.77 15.31 5.84
CA LEU A 12 -0.80 16.39 5.83
C LEU A 12 -0.81 17.12 4.49
N ARG A 13 -1.02 18.43 4.54
CA ARG A 13 -0.90 19.33 3.41
C ARG A 13 0.28 20.28 3.60
N LEU A 14 1.19 20.30 2.64
CA LEU A 14 2.30 21.26 2.59
C LEU A 14 2.04 22.28 1.48
N LYS A 15 1.98 23.54 1.85
CA LYS A 15 1.92 24.65 0.90
C LYS A 15 3.34 25.04 0.51
N LEU A 16 3.64 24.87 -0.78
CA LEU A 16 4.92 25.14 -1.39
C LEU A 16 4.78 26.28 -2.42
N ARG A 17 5.91 26.81 -2.86
CA ARG A 17 5.99 27.76 -3.95
C ARG A 17 7.00 27.26 -4.97
N ASP A 18 6.53 27.06 -6.18
CA ASP A 18 7.35 26.79 -7.36
C ASP A 18 7.56 28.07 -8.16
N PHE A 19 8.73 28.23 -8.78
CA PHE A 19 9.05 29.46 -9.54
C PHE A 19 8.25 29.58 -10.83
N ASP A 20 7.92 28.45 -11.46
CA ASP A 20 7.22 28.41 -12.75
C ASP A 20 5.71 28.24 -12.57
N ARG A 21 5.29 27.38 -11.61
CA ARG A 21 3.90 27.01 -11.36
C ARG A 21 3.21 27.89 -10.31
N GLY A 22 3.99 28.65 -9.54
CA GLY A 22 3.48 29.48 -8.46
C GLY A 22 3.15 28.65 -7.19
N ARG A 23 1.92 28.67 -6.74
CA ARG A 23 1.48 27.92 -5.55
C ARG A 23 1.35 26.43 -5.88
N VAL A 24 1.91 25.59 -5.03
CA VAL A 24 1.84 24.13 -5.12
C VAL A 24 1.37 23.57 -3.77
N GLU A 25 0.43 22.64 -3.81
CA GLU A 25 -0.15 22.00 -2.63
C GLU A 25 0.21 20.51 -2.65
N LEU A 26 1.18 20.09 -1.82
CA LEU A 26 1.55 18.69 -1.66
C LEU A 26 0.64 18.07 -0.59
N MET A 27 -0.10 17.04 -0.97
CA MET A 27 -0.99 16.26 -0.11
C MET A 27 -0.33 14.93 0.22
N ILE A 28 -0.29 14.58 1.50
CA ILE A 28 0.20 13.27 1.99
C ILE A 28 -0.83 12.76 2.99
N GLU A 29 -1.55 11.71 2.64
CA GLU A 29 -2.58 11.09 3.47
C GLU A 29 -2.20 9.67 3.84
N VAL A 30 -2.32 9.35 5.12
CA VAL A 30 -1.86 8.08 5.69
C VAL A 30 -2.93 7.36 6.52
N GLY A 31 -4.17 7.86 6.51
CA GLY A 31 -5.33 7.27 7.17
C GLY A 31 -5.88 6.02 6.46
N ASP A 32 -7.19 5.93 6.35
CA ASP A 32 -7.87 4.88 5.57
C ASP A 32 -7.49 4.99 4.10
N ILE A 33 -7.48 6.21 3.57
CA ILE A 33 -6.91 6.54 2.27
C ILE A 33 -5.40 6.74 2.43
N LYS A 34 -4.61 6.21 1.49
CA LYS A 34 -3.16 6.37 1.45
C LYS A 34 -2.72 6.92 0.11
N ARG A 35 -2.29 8.19 0.11
CA ARG A 35 -1.90 8.90 -1.11
C ARG A 35 -0.82 9.94 -0.86
N ALA A 36 -0.07 10.24 -1.90
CA ALA A 36 0.81 11.40 -1.94
C ALA A 36 0.80 11.97 -3.37
N HIS A 37 0.39 13.22 -3.52
CA HIS A 37 0.33 13.89 -4.83
C HIS A 37 0.32 15.41 -4.68
N VAL A 38 0.56 16.10 -5.76
CA VAL A 38 0.37 17.55 -5.86
C VAL A 38 -1.07 17.80 -6.31
N ALA A 39 -1.84 18.48 -5.46
CA ALA A 39 -3.23 18.81 -5.73
C ALA A 39 -3.38 20.15 -6.44
N ASP A 40 -4.40 20.27 -7.28
CA ASP A 40 -4.87 21.57 -7.77
C ASP A 40 -5.40 22.42 -6.60
N ALA A 41 -5.23 23.72 -6.69
CA ALA A 41 -5.65 24.63 -5.64
C ALA A 41 -7.18 24.63 -5.42
N GLU A 42 -7.96 24.27 -6.44
CA GLU A 42 -9.41 24.17 -6.39
C GLU A 42 -9.88 22.86 -5.71
N HIS A 43 -9.02 21.84 -5.65
CA HIS A 43 -9.30 20.55 -5.00
C HIS A 43 -8.93 20.53 -3.52
N VAL A 44 -8.43 21.63 -2.98
CA VAL A 44 -7.93 21.69 -1.62
C VAL A 44 -8.97 22.29 -0.70
N ALA A 45 -9.33 21.56 0.36
CA ALA A 45 -10.25 22.03 1.41
C ALA A 45 -9.73 23.25 2.15
N ASP A 46 -10.64 24.01 2.77
CA ASP A 46 -10.29 25.13 3.62
C ASP A 46 -9.35 24.73 4.75
N ALA A 47 -8.48 25.67 5.13
CA ALA A 47 -7.48 25.41 6.17
C ALA A 47 -8.17 25.10 7.50
N PRO A 48 -7.78 24.02 8.22
CA PRO A 48 -8.33 23.72 9.53
C PRO A 48 -7.99 24.84 10.52
N GLY A 49 -8.81 25.01 11.54
CA GLY A 49 -8.68 26.11 12.50
C GLY A 49 -7.34 26.11 13.24
N ARG A 50 -7.28 25.54 14.44
CA ARG A 50 -6.05 25.52 15.25
C ARG A 50 -5.12 24.36 14.85
N PRO A 51 -3.87 24.62 14.40
CA PRO A 51 -2.97 23.56 13.99
C PRO A 51 -2.55 22.67 15.19
N PRO A 52 -2.55 21.31 15.03
CA PRO A 52 -2.01 20.38 16.00
C PRO A 52 -0.51 20.56 16.22
N ASN A 53 0.03 19.91 17.26
CA ASN A 53 1.45 20.08 17.62
C ASN A 53 2.40 19.62 16.50
N PHE A 54 2.09 18.54 15.81
CA PHE A 54 2.89 18.06 14.69
C PHE A 54 2.96 19.10 13.56
N ALA A 55 1.83 19.63 13.13
CA ALA A 55 1.81 20.69 12.10
C ALA A 55 2.54 21.98 12.55
N LYS A 56 2.48 22.32 13.84
CA LYS A 56 3.26 23.46 14.39
C LYS A 56 4.76 23.18 14.35
N MET A 57 5.17 21.98 14.73
CA MET A 57 6.57 21.54 14.67
C MET A 57 7.09 21.62 13.23
N LEU A 58 6.35 21.06 12.25
CA LEU A 58 6.70 21.15 10.84
C LEU A 58 6.81 22.59 10.35
N ARG A 59 5.87 23.48 10.73
CA ARG A 59 5.96 24.92 10.38
C ARG A 59 7.21 25.57 10.89
N ASN A 60 7.64 25.24 12.11
CA ASN A 60 8.84 25.82 12.69
C ASN A 60 10.12 25.31 11.98
N ARG A 61 10.18 24.03 11.68
CA ARG A 61 11.36 23.41 11.04
C ARG A 61 11.46 23.71 9.55
N MET A 62 10.34 23.70 8.83
CA MET A 62 10.34 23.71 7.37
C MET A 62 9.96 25.07 6.76
N SER A 63 9.61 26.09 7.56
CA SER A 63 9.29 27.42 7.02
C SER A 63 10.50 28.01 6.31
N GLY A 64 10.33 28.32 5.02
CA GLY A 64 11.40 28.81 4.16
C GLY A 64 12.35 27.73 3.63
N ALA A 65 12.15 26.46 3.97
CA ALA A 65 12.93 25.37 3.40
C ALA A 65 12.59 25.15 1.92
N ASP A 66 13.62 24.81 1.13
CA ASP A 66 13.49 24.41 -0.24
C ASP A 66 13.20 22.92 -0.34
N PHE A 67 12.33 22.53 -1.29
CA PHE A 67 12.08 21.11 -1.58
C PHE A 67 13.23 20.58 -2.44
N ALA A 68 14.02 19.64 -1.91
CA ALA A 68 15.18 19.07 -2.56
C ALA A 68 14.84 17.84 -3.42
N GLY A 69 13.85 17.05 -3.00
CA GLY A 69 13.45 15.87 -3.78
C GLY A 69 12.47 14.96 -3.07
N VAL A 70 12.04 13.95 -3.82
CA VAL A 70 11.24 12.83 -3.31
C VAL A 70 11.83 11.54 -3.84
N SER A 71 11.89 10.52 -2.99
CA SER A 71 12.31 9.17 -3.35
C SER A 71 11.38 8.14 -2.73
N GLN A 72 11.34 6.95 -3.34
CA GLN A 72 10.66 5.79 -2.80
C GLN A 72 11.71 4.84 -2.20
N TYR A 73 11.41 4.30 -1.01
CA TYR A 73 12.27 3.29 -0.40
C TYR A 73 12.05 1.94 -1.09
N GLU A 74 13.04 1.46 -1.83
CA GLU A 74 13.01 0.21 -2.59
C GLU A 74 11.71 0.07 -3.41
N PHE A 75 11.04 -1.09 -3.35
CA PHE A 75 9.70 -1.31 -3.90
C PHE A 75 8.66 -1.40 -2.77
N ASP A 76 8.70 -0.45 -1.86
CA ASP A 76 7.75 -0.38 -0.75
C ASP A 76 6.91 0.90 -0.82
N ARG A 77 5.82 0.94 -0.09
CA ARG A 77 4.92 2.09 0.02
C ARG A 77 5.43 3.08 1.05
N ILE A 78 6.70 3.47 0.93
CA ILE A 78 7.37 4.47 1.75
C ILE A 78 7.96 5.53 0.84
N LEU A 79 7.52 6.77 1.03
CA LEU A 79 8.04 7.92 0.32
C LEU A 79 8.85 8.80 1.27
N THR A 80 9.99 9.27 0.80
CA THR A 80 10.87 10.17 1.52
C THR A 80 10.93 11.50 0.79
N PHE A 81 10.55 12.58 1.49
CA PHE A 81 10.55 13.96 0.98
C PHE A 81 11.65 14.75 1.69
N GLU A 82 12.55 15.31 0.94
CA GLU A 82 13.71 16.03 1.45
C GLU A 82 13.50 17.55 1.36
N PHE A 83 13.77 18.25 2.46
CA PHE A 83 13.67 19.70 2.58
C PHE A 83 14.95 20.27 3.15
N GLU A 84 15.53 21.22 2.44
CA GLU A 84 16.79 21.87 2.80
C GLU A 84 16.57 23.31 3.26
N ARG A 85 17.28 23.69 4.32
CA ARG A 85 17.33 25.05 4.84
C ARG A 85 18.74 25.34 5.33
N ASP A 86 19.17 26.59 5.31
CA ASP A 86 20.53 27.00 5.67
C ASP A 86 21.00 26.53 7.05
N ASP A 87 20.08 26.40 8.00
CA ASP A 87 20.37 26.06 9.40
C ASP A 87 19.91 24.65 9.81
N GLU A 88 19.04 24.01 9.06
CA GLU A 88 18.43 22.73 9.45
C GLU A 88 17.73 22.02 8.28
N ASN A 89 18.18 20.82 7.96
CA ASN A 89 17.50 19.98 6.98
C ASN A 89 16.41 19.12 7.66
N THR A 90 15.36 18.83 6.94
CA THR A 90 14.26 17.98 7.42
C THR A 90 13.86 16.99 6.35
N THR A 91 13.79 15.74 6.73
CA THR A 91 13.28 14.68 5.89
C THR A 91 11.92 14.23 6.42
N LEU A 92 10.88 14.22 5.56
CA LEU A 92 9.60 13.60 5.89
C LEU A 92 9.55 12.21 5.30
N VAL A 93 9.27 11.21 6.12
CA VAL A 93 9.03 9.83 5.68
C VAL A 93 7.54 9.53 5.84
N ALA A 94 6.87 9.27 4.73
CA ALA A 94 5.47 8.88 4.67
C ALA A 94 5.35 7.36 4.48
N GLU A 95 4.80 6.67 5.47
CA GLU A 95 4.52 5.25 5.45
C GLU A 95 3.09 5.01 4.98
N LEU A 96 2.91 4.67 3.70
CA LEU A 96 1.62 4.45 3.07
C LEU A 96 1.15 2.99 3.18
N PHE A 97 1.34 2.37 4.34
CA PHE A 97 0.95 0.99 4.63
C PHE A 97 0.48 0.81 6.08
N GLY A 98 -0.21 -0.29 6.37
CA GLY A 98 -0.72 -0.58 7.71
C GLY A 98 -1.64 0.55 8.22
N GLN A 99 -1.39 1.03 9.42
CA GLN A 99 -2.11 2.18 9.99
C GLN A 99 -1.67 3.54 9.40
N GLY A 100 -0.60 3.53 8.60
CA GLY A 100 0.00 4.74 8.08
C GLY A 100 0.75 5.57 9.12
N ASN A 101 1.72 6.37 8.68
CA ASN A 101 2.43 7.33 9.54
C ASN A 101 3.16 8.38 8.69
N VAL A 102 3.41 9.54 9.28
CA VAL A 102 4.38 10.51 8.76
C VAL A 102 5.37 10.83 9.88
N ALA A 103 6.64 10.56 9.64
CA ALA A 103 7.73 10.91 10.55
C ALA A 103 8.57 12.06 9.97
N ALA A 104 8.92 13.02 10.80
CA ALA A 104 9.89 14.05 10.47
C ALA A 104 11.24 13.68 11.11
N LEU A 105 12.29 13.68 10.30
CA LEU A 105 13.65 13.35 10.69
C LEU A 105 14.53 14.59 10.58
N ASP A 106 15.55 14.65 11.41
CA ASP A 106 16.64 15.58 11.24
C ASP A 106 17.71 15.04 10.26
N GLU A 107 18.78 15.81 10.06
CA GLU A 107 19.90 15.46 9.18
C GLU A 107 20.71 14.23 9.62
N THR A 108 20.53 13.77 10.86
CA THR A 108 21.14 12.53 11.36
C THR A 108 20.23 11.32 11.21
N GLY A 109 18.99 11.51 10.76
CA GLY A 109 17.97 10.48 10.66
C GLY A 109 17.26 10.19 11.99
N GLU A 110 17.45 11.03 13.01
CA GLU A 110 16.69 10.94 14.25
C GLU A 110 15.28 11.49 14.06
N VAL A 111 14.29 10.79 14.59
CA VAL A 111 12.88 11.22 14.55
C VAL A 111 12.69 12.41 15.47
N VAL A 112 12.36 13.57 14.92
CA VAL A 112 12.04 14.79 15.68
C VAL A 112 10.55 14.91 15.97
N GLY A 113 9.73 14.19 15.24
CA GLY A 113 8.28 14.07 15.45
C GLY A 113 7.64 13.08 14.50
N SER A 114 6.48 12.57 14.88
CA SER A 114 5.65 11.69 14.03
C SER A 114 4.18 11.92 14.30
N LEU A 115 3.32 11.57 13.33
CA LEU A 115 1.86 11.57 13.53
C LEU A 115 1.49 10.56 14.61
N SER A 116 2.01 9.35 14.49
CA SER A 116 1.80 8.27 15.43
C SER A 116 3.11 7.73 15.98
N THR A 117 3.13 7.43 17.29
CA THR A 117 4.26 6.75 17.90
C THR A 117 4.14 5.24 17.69
N VAL A 118 5.12 4.63 17.02
CA VAL A 118 5.20 3.19 16.78
C VAL A 118 6.28 2.59 17.66
N ARG A 119 5.95 1.52 18.40
CA ARG A 119 6.90 0.77 19.22
C ARG A 119 6.70 -0.71 19.00
N LEU A 120 7.45 -1.28 18.07
CA LEU A 120 7.48 -2.71 17.76
C LEU A 120 8.81 -3.28 18.24
N LYS A 121 8.89 -4.60 18.36
CA LYS A 121 10.15 -5.29 18.70
C LYS A 121 11.25 -5.06 17.66
N SER A 122 10.85 -4.91 16.39
CA SER A 122 11.75 -4.73 15.24
C SER A 122 12.14 -3.28 14.99
N ARG A 123 11.30 -2.29 15.38
CA ARG A 123 11.60 -0.88 15.12
C ARG A 123 10.78 0.07 16.00
N THR A 124 11.29 1.27 16.18
CA THR A 124 10.63 2.35 16.92
C THR A 124 10.58 3.60 16.07
N VAL A 125 9.37 4.19 15.91
CA VAL A 125 9.18 5.51 15.31
C VAL A 125 8.60 6.43 16.38
N ALA A 126 9.51 7.16 17.05
CA ALA A 126 9.16 8.08 18.13
C ALA A 126 10.23 9.17 18.25
N PRO A 127 9.89 10.37 18.72
CA PRO A 127 10.89 11.42 18.93
C PRO A 127 12.09 10.94 19.76
N GLY A 128 13.29 11.21 19.27
CA GLY A 128 14.56 10.78 19.86
C GLY A 128 15.05 9.39 19.46
N ALA A 129 14.28 8.65 18.64
CA ALA A 129 14.72 7.37 18.09
C ALA A 129 15.35 7.56 16.70
N GLN A 130 16.37 6.77 16.37
CA GLN A 130 16.86 6.65 15.00
C GLN A 130 15.77 6.01 14.15
N TYR A 131 15.44 6.60 12.99
CA TYR A 131 14.47 6.00 12.07
C TYR A 131 15.11 4.79 11.37
N GLU A 132 14.43 3.67 11.44
CA GLU A 132 14.81 2.45 10.76
C GLU A 132 13.72 2.08 9.75
N TYR A 133 14.13 1.87 8.49
CA TYR A 133 13.22 1.35 7.47
C TYR A 133 12.86 -0.09 7.81
N PRO A 134 11.64 -0.54 7.48
CA PRO A 134 11.30 -1.96 7.56
C PRO A 134 12.18 -2.77 6.59
N ASP A 135 12.23 -4.08 6.80
CA ASP A 135 12.93 -4.99 5.88
C ASP A 135 12.37 -4.82 4.46
N SER A 136 13.26 -4.58 3.51
CA SER A 136 12.86 -4.40 2.11
C SER A 136 12.36 -5.71 1.51
N ARG A 137 11.31 -5.61 0.71
CA ARG A 137 10.79 -6.72 -0.08
C ARG A 137 11.46 -6.78 -1.45
N LEU A 138 11.30 -7.91 -2.14
CA LEU A 138 11.73 -8.05 -3.52
C LEU A 138 11.13 -6.93 -4.39
N ASN A 139 12.00 -6.27 -5.17
CA ASN A 139 11.53 -5.39 -6.24
C ASN A 139 11.23 -6.22 -7.50
N PRO A 140 9.97 -6.43 -7.87
CA PRO A 140 9.61 -7.24 -9.03
C PRO A 140 10.04 -6.59 -10.35
N LEU A 141 10.23 -5.26 -10.38
CA LEU A 141 10.62 -4.54 -11.59
C LEU A 141 12.13 -4.66 -11.92
N ASP A 142 12.93 -5.23 -11.00
CA ASP A 142 14.37 -5.42 -11.15
C ASP A 142 14.80 -6.91 -11.06
N VAL A 143 13.83 -7.83 -10.96
CA VAL A 143 14.14 -9.24 -10.79
C VAL A 143 14.60 -9.86 -12.11
N SER A 144 15.73 -10.57 -12.11
CA SER A 144 16.17 -11.35 -13.26
C SER A 144 15.27 -12.58 -13.47
N LEU A 145 15.21 -13.12 -14.70
CA LEU A 145 14.41 -14.33 -15.00
C LEU A 145 14.71 -15.47 -14.02
N GLY A 146 15.98 -15.79 -13.77
CA GLY A 146 16.33 -16.86 -12.82
C GLY A 146 15.99 -16.54 -11.36
N GLY A 147 15.95 -15.25 -10.98
CA GLY A 147 15.44 -14.80 -9.69
C GLY A 147 13.92 -14.96 -9.62
N PHE A 148 13.22 -14.53 -10.66
CA PHE A 148 11.77 -14.66 -10.81
C PHE A 148 11.33 -16.13 -10.72
N GLU A 149 11.91 -17.02 -11.54
CA GLU A 149 11.61 -18.45 -11.55
C GLU A 149 11.79 -19.09 -10.16
N ARG A 150 12.86 -18.72 -9.44
CA ARG A 150 13.12 -19.22 -8.09
C ARG A 150 12.02 -18.78 -7.12
N HIS A 151 11.66 -17.48 -7.10
CA HIS A 151 10.60 -16.98 -6.24
C HIS A 151 9.24 -17.59 -6.58
N MET A 152 8.94 -17.78 -7.87
CA MET A 152 7.72 -18.45 -8.28
C MET A 152 7.69 -19.90 -7.79
N ARG A 153 8.77 -20.67 -7.97
CA ARG A 153 8.87 -22.08 -7.57
C ARG A 153 8.94 -22.31 -6.06
N ASP A 154 9.24 -21.28 -5.27
CA ASP A 154 9.29 -21.33 -3.80
C ASP A 154 7.89 -21.25 -3.15
N SER A 155 6.84 -21.20 -3.96
CA SER A 155 5.45 -21.13 -3.53
C SER A 155 4.73 -22.47 -3.77
N ASP A 156 3.76 -22.76 -2.93
CA ASP A 156 2.84 -23.90 -3.03
C ASP A 156 1.42 -23.47 -3.47
N SER A 157 1.28 -22.25 -3.98
CA SER A 157 0.00 -21.66 -4.38
C SER A 157 -0.20 -21.70 -5.91
N ASP A 158 -1.17 -20.96 -6.42
CA ASP A 158 -1.36 -20.70 -7.85
C ASP A 158 -0.49 -19.53 -8.33
N VAL A 159 -0.43 -19.35 -9.66
CA VAL A 159 0.39 -18.34 -10.32
C VAL A 159 0.02 -16.94 -9.84
N VAL A 160 -1.26 -16.57 -9.86
CA VAL A 160 -1.69 -15.20 -9.53
C VAL A 160 -1.42 -14.86 -8.07
N ARG A 161 -1.70 -15.76 -7.13
CA ARG A 161 -1.43 -15.51 -5.70
C ARG A 161 0.06 -15.42 -5.42
N THR A 162 0.85 -16.24 -6.12
CA THR A 162 2.32 -16.19 -6.00
C THR A 162 2.87 -14.85 -6.50
N LEU A 163 2.43 -14.37 -7.66
CA LEU A 163 2.77 -13.03 -8.16
C LEU A 163 2.36 -11.93 -7.19
N ALA A 164 1.15 -12.01 -6.65
CA ALA A 164 0.62 -11.01 -5.74
C ALA A 164 1.42 -10.91 -4.42
N THR A 165 1.84 -12.05 -3.86
CA THR A 165 2.43 -12.13 -2.51
C THR A 165 3.94 -12.23 -2.51
N GLN A 166 4.53 -13.15 -3.29
CA GLN A 166 5.98 -13.38 -3.32
C GLN A 166 6.72 -12.29 -4.11
N LEU A 167 6.08 -11.76 -5.17
CA LEU A 167 6.63 -10.68 -5.98
C LEU A 167 6.08 -9.29 -5.59
N ASN A 168 5.28 -9.20 -4.54
CA ASN A 168 4.79 -7.93 -3.99
C ASN A 168 3.99 -7.06 -4.98
N LEU A 169 3.39 -7.66 -6.03
CA LEU A 169 2.62 -6.94 -7.05
C LEU A 169 1.22 -6.54 -6.56
N GLY A 170 0.68 -7.21 -5.53
CA GLY A 170 -0.73 -7.10 -5.16
C GLY A 170 -1.66 -7.79 -6.16
N GLY A 171 -2.97 -7.84 -5.85
CA GLY A 171 -3.93 -8.62 -6.64
C GLY A 171 -4.06 -8.12 -8.07
N LEU A 172 -4.42 -6.87 -8.26
CA LEU A 172 -4.72 -6.29 -9.58
C LEU A 172 -3.55 -6.43 -10.58
N TYR A 173 -2.33 -6.05 -10.18
CA TYR A 173 -1.18 -6.17 -11.08
C TYR A 173 -0.69 -7.60 -11.29
N ALA A 174 -0.93 -8.50 -10.33
CA ALA A 174 -0.68 -9.93 -10.53
C ALA A 174 -1.62 -10.50 -11.61
N GLU A 175 -2.90 -10.13 -11.57
CA GLU A 175 -3.87 -10.50 -12.59
C GLU A 175 -3.52 -9.90 -13.96
N GLU A 176 -3.17 -8.62 -14.00
CA GLU A 176 -2.75 -7.93 -15.22
C GLU A 176 -1.53 -8.61 -15.88
N VAL A 177 -0.53 -9.03 -15.09
CA VAL A 177 0.63 -9.78 -15.58
C VAL A 177 0.20 -11.12 -16.18
N CYS A 178 -0.70 -11.86 -15.52
CA CYS A 178 -1.23 -13.12 -16.05
C CYS A 178 -1.95 -12.91 -17.38
N THR A 179 -2.82 -11.90 -17.45
CA THR A 179 -3.60 -11.58 -18.65
C THR A 179 -2.69 -11.15 -19.80
N ARG A 180 -1.69 -10.29 -19.57
CA ARG A 180 -0.70 -9.89 -20.59
C ARG A 180 0.18 -11.04 -21.06
N ALA A 181 0.46 -12.00 -20.19
CA ALA A 181 1.25 -13.18 -20.50
C ALA A 181 0.43 -14.28 -21.19
N GLY A 182 -0.93 -14.22 -21.13
CA GLY A 182 -1.81 -15.29 -21.61
C GLY A 182 -1.71 -16.56 -20.77
N VAL A 183 -1.45 -16.42 -19.46
CA VAL A 183 -1.34 -17.53 -18.49
C VAL A 183 -2.58 -17.54 -17.59
N GLU A 184 -3.19 -18.72 -17.43
CA GLU A 184 -4.34 -18.89 -16.55
C GLU A 184 -3.97 -18.56 -15.09
N LYS A 185 -4.77 -17.72 -14.43
CA LYS A 185 -4.52 -17.14 -13.11
C LYS A 185 -4.40 -18.22 -12.02
N GLU A 186 -5.30 -19.20 -12.05
CA GLU A 186 -5.41 -20.26 -11.04
C GLU A 186 -4.54 -21.48 -11.36
N THR A 187 -3.61 -21.40 -12.33
CA THR A 187 -2.67 -22.49 -12.61
C THR A 187 -1.84 -22.77 -11.36
N PRO A 188 -1.83 -24.00 -10.81
CA PRO A 188 -0.92 -24.37 -9.72
C PRO A 188 0.53 -24.16 -10.12
N ILE A 189 1.35 -23.60 -9.21
CA ILE A 189 2.73 -23.21 -9.56
C ILE A 189 3.62 -24.42 -9.94
N ASP A 190 3.34 -25.58 -9.41
CA ASP A 190 4.03 -26.84 -9.73
C ASP A 190 3.65 -27.38 -11.13
N GLU A 191 2.50 -27.00 -11.67
CA GLU A 191 2.06 -27.31 -13.03
C GLU A 191 2.50 -26.25 -14.06
N ALA A 192 2.91 -25.06 -13.61
CA ALA A 192 3.36 -24.01 -14.50
C ALA A 192 4.66 -24.37 -15.23
N THR A 193 4.63 -24.28 -16.56
CA THR A 193 5.79 -24.60 -17.40
C THR A 193 6.82 -23.47 -17.39
N ASP A 194 8.08 -23.78 -17.74
CA ASP A 194 9.14 -22.78 -17.85
C ASP A 194 8.82 -21.72 -18.93
N ASP A 195 8.09 -22.09 -19.99
CA ASP A 195 7.65 -21.14 -21.02
C ASP A 195 6.58 -20.18 -20.48
N GLN A 196 5.67 -20.64 -19.61
CA GLN A 196 4.70 -19.78 -18.94
C GLN A 196 5.39 -18.82 -17.96
N LEU A 197 6.35 -19.31 -17.15
CA LEU A 197 7.12 -18.46 -16.25
C LEU A 197 7.91 -17.39 -17.01
N ARG A 198 8.48 -17.73 -18.15
CA ARG A 198 9.17 -16.79 -19.03
C ARG A 198 8.19 -15.74 -19.59
N ALA A 199 7.01 -16.14 -20.05
CA ALA A 199 5.99 -15.23 -20.56
C ALA A 199 5.51 -14.24 -19.48
N LEU A 200 5.34 -14.70 -18.23
CA LEU A 200 5.01 -13.85 -17.08
C LEU A 200 6.12 -12.81 -16.79
N HIS A 201 7.38 -13.28 -16.79
CA HIS A 201 8.52 -12.37 -16.58
C HIS A 201 8.64 -11.33 -17.71
N GLU A 202 8.48 -11.72 -18.97
CA GLU A 202 8.47 -10.79 -20.10
C GLU A 202 7.31 -9.76 -20.02
N ALA A 203 6.14 -10.18 -19.53
CA ALA A 203 5.02 -9.25 -19.28
C ALA A 203 5.37 -8.23 -18.19
N LEU A 204 6.02 -8.68 -17.12
CA LEU A 204 6.50 -7.83 -16.03
C LEU A 204 7.61 -6.88 -16.49
N GLU A 205 8.58 -7.34 -17.31
CA GLU A 205 9.62 -6.49 -17.88
C GLU A 205 9.01 -5.37 -18.75
N ARG A 206 7.98 -5.66 -19.56
CA ARG A 206 7.28 -4.63 -20.35
C ARG A 206 6.63 -3.57 -19.49
N ILE A 207 6.01 -3.95 -18.35
CA ILE A 207 5.45 -3.00 -17.37
C ILE A 207 6.58 -2.16 -16.75
N SER A 208 7.68 -2.79 -16.37
CA SER A 208 8.85 -2.12 -15.81
C SER A 208 9.44 -1.08 -16.77
N ASP A 209 9.62 -1.47 -18.03
CA ASP A 209 10.17 -0.58 -19.07
C ASP A 209 9.25 0.60 -19.34
N GLN A 210 7.92 0.39 -19.38
CA GLN A 210 6.92 1.43 -19.54
C GLN A 210 6.97 2.44 -18.37
N LEU A 211 7.04 1.96 -17.13
CA LEU A 211 7.16 2.81 -15.95
C LEU A 211 8.48 3.60 -15.93
N ARG A 212 9.60 2.97 -16.28
CA ARG A 212 10.93 3.60 -16.26
C ARG A 212 11.12 4.62 -17.38
N SER A 213 10.56 4.35 -18.56
CA SER A 213 10.62 5.31 -19.68
C SER A 213 9.76 6.54 -19.44
N GLY A 214 8.77 6.47 -18.54
CA GLY A 214 7.77 7.50 -18.36
C GLY A 214 6.77 7.59 -19.52
N ASP A 215 6.78 6.61 -20.43
CA ASP A 215 5.79 6.50 -21.51
C ASP A 215 4.50 5.89 -20.93
N VAL A 216 3.81 6.72 -20.16
CA VAL A 216 2.58 6.38 -19.46
C VAL A 216 1.37 7.06 -20.11
N ASP A 217 0.21 6.41 -20.01
CA ASP A 217 -1.09 6.93 -20.46
C ASP A 217 -2.06 6.85 -19.26
N PRO A 218 -1.95 7.81 -18.31
CA PRO A 218 -2.69 7.76 -17.05
C PRO A 218 -4.19 7.86 -17.25
N ARG A 219 -4.94 7.05 -16.50
CA ARG A 219 -6.39 6.97 -16.61
C ARG A 219 -7.06 6.90 -15.25
N VAL A 220 -8.22 7.55 -15.16
CA VAL A 220 -9.21 7.36 -14.11
C VAL A 220 -10.34 6.53 -14.71
N TYR A 221 -10.68 5.43 -14.08
CA TYR A 221 -11.77 4.55 -14.48
C TYR A 221 -13.05 4.89 -13.72
N GLU A 222 -14.17 4.73 -14.40
CA GLU A 222 -15.48 5.15 -13.94
C GLU A 222 -16.49 4.01 -14.05
N GLU A 223 -17.48 4.03 -13.21
CA GLU A 223 -18.64 3.14 -13.26
C GLU A 223 -19.91 4.00 -13.43
N GLU A 224 -20.73 3.63 -14.42
CA GLU A 224 -22.04 4.25 -14.57
C GLU A 224 -22.93 3.83 -13.40
N LEU A 225 -23.55 4.78 -12.72
CA LEU A 225 -24.54 4.49 -11.68
C LEU A 225 -25.78 3.91 -12.37
N ASP A 226 -26.05 2.63 -12.15
CA ASP A 226 -27.29 2.00 -12.61
C ASP A 226 -28.49 2.76 -12.04
N SER A 227 -29.21 3.46 -12.89
CA SER A 227 -30.47 4.13 -12.56
C SER A 227 -31.60 3.09 -12.49
N ASP A 228 -31.63 2.31 -11.42
CA ASP A 228 -32.69 1.31 -11.17
C ASP A 228 -33.95 1.94 -10.58
N ASP A 229 -34.12 3.25 -10.71
CA ASP A 229 -35.35 3.96 -10.30
C ASP A 229 -35.99 4.66 -11.51
N SER A 230 -36.79 3.89 -12.26
CA SER A 230 -37.45 4.27 -13.51
C SER A 230 -38.56 5.34 -13.36
N ASP A 231 -38.60 6.15 -12.30
CA ASP A 231 -39.71 7.06 -12.01
C ASP A 231 -39.33 8.52 -11.71
N ARG A 232 -38.09 8.96 -12.03
CA ARG A 232 -37.77 10.39 -11.97
C ARG A 232 -37.05 10.86 -13.23
N ASP A 233 -37.85 11.52 -14.06
CA ASP A 233 -37.47 12.32 -15.23
C ASP A 233 -36.66 13.57 -14.76
N THR A 234 -35.52 13.35 -14.11
CA THR A 234 -34.50 14.34 -13.78
C THR A 234 -33.17 13.73 -14.17
N ASP A 235 -32.65 14.20 -15.31
CA ASP A 235 -31.23 14.18 -15.65
C ASP A 235 -30.49 14.92 -14.51
N THR A 236 -30.32 14.23 -13.37
CA THR A 236 -29.42 14.68 -12.30
C THR A 236 -28.02 14.35 -12.82
N GLY A 237 -27.37 15.32 -13.42
CA GLY A 237 -25.98 15.23 -13.87
C GLY A 237 -25.03 14.95 -12.68
N ARG A 238 -25.17 13.75 -12.09
CA ARG A 238 -24.18 13.19 -11.18
C ARG A 238 -23.02 12.75 -12.00
N ASP A 239 -21.85 13.20 -11.64
CA ASP A 239 -20.61 12.70 -12.21
C ASP A 239 -20.53 11.17 -11.99
N PRO A 240 -20.06 10.38 -12.97
CA PRO A 240 -19.90 8.94 -12.80
C PRO A 240 -18.95 8.64 -11.63
N ARG A 241 -19.23 7.56 -10.90
CA ARG A 241 -18.41 7.15 -9.76
C ARG A 241 -17.02 6.71 -10.22
N VAL A 242 -15.98 7.24 -9.58
CA VAL A 242 -14.60 6.78 -9.83
C VAL A 242 -14.34 5.46 -9.13
N VAL A 243 -13.69 4.52 -9.83
CA VAL A 243 -13.40 3.17 -9.30
C VAL A 243 -11.90 2.88 -9.18
N ASP A 244 -11.08 3.42 -10.07
CA ASP A 244 -9.64 3.20 -10.03
C ASP A 244 -8.86 4.29 -10.77
N VAL A 245 -7.57 4.42 -10.46
CA VAL A 245 -6.62 5.29 -11.14
C VAL A 245 -5.32 4.54 -11.45
N THR A 246 -4.92 4.53 -12.71
CA THR A 246 -3.75 3.75 -13.16
C THR A 246 -2.80 4.58 -14.00
N PRO A 247 -1.48 4.28 -14.00
CA PRO A 247 -0.51 5.00 -14.81
C PRO A 247 -0.59 4.68 -16.32
N PHE A 248 -1.26 3.60 -16.69
CA PHE A 248 -1.50 3.16 -18.07
C PHE A 248 -2.75 2.26 -18.12
N PRO A 249 -3.37 2.05 -19.30
CA PRO A 249 -4.51 1.17 -19.45
C PRO A 249 -4.21 -0.25 -18.99
N LEU A 250 -5.10 -0.82 -18.19
CA LEU A 250 -5.05 -2.21 -17.77
C LEU A 250 -6.01 -3.08 -18.60
N SER A 251 -5.56 -4.28 -18.97
CA SER A 251 -6.40 -5.30 -19.59
C SER A 251 -7.51 -5.75 -18.66
N GLU A 252 -7.25 -5.77 -17.35
CA GLU A 252 -8.25 -6.11 -16.31
C GLU A 252 -9.39 -5.07 -16.22
N HIS A 253 -9.20 -3.88 -16.77
CA HIS A 253 -10.22 -2.82 -16.84
C HIS A 253 -10.80 -2.65 -18.26
N GLU A 254 -10.59 -3.64 -19.16
CA GLU A 254 -11.15 -3.58 -20.51
C GLU A 254 -12.69 -3.50 -20.44
N GLY A 255 -13.24 -2.48 -21.11
CA GLY A 255 -14.69 -2.23 -21.14
C GLY A 255 -15.19 -1.24 -20.08
N LEU A 256 -14.39 -0.85 -19.08
CA LEU A 256 -14.75 0.24 -18.19
C LEU A 256 -14.57 1.59 -18.88
N PRO A 257 -15.52 2.53 -18.74
CA PRO A 257 -15.30 3.91 -19.14
C PRO A 257 -14.07 4.50 -18.45
N SER A 258 -13.29 5.31 -19.15
CA SER A 258 -12.11 5.94 -18.55
C SER A 258 -11.81 7.30 -19.14
N VAL A 259 -11.21 8.18 -18.33
CA VAL A 259 -10.71 9.51 -18.72
C VAL A 259 -9.20 9.50 -18.68
N GLY A 260 -8.56 9.98 -19.76
CA GLY A 260 -7.10 10.10 -19.85
C GLY A 260 -6.60 11.44 -19.33
N PHE A 261 -5.36 11.46 -18.80
CA PHE A 261 -4.71 12.63 -18.21
C PHE A 261 -3.29 12.83 -18.76
N ASP A 262 -2.82 14.08 -18.78
CA ASP A 262 -1.46 14.43 -19.25
C ASP A 262 -0.35 13.94 -18.29
N SER A 263 -0.67 13.63 -17.05
CA SER A 263 0.26 13.09 -16.05
C SER A 263 -0.45 12.20 -15.04
N PHE A 264 0.28 11.23 -14.49
CA PHE A 264 -0.26 10.37 -13.44
C PHE A 264 -0.63 11.17 -12.17
N ASN A 265 0.13 12.23 -11.84
CA ASN A 265 -0.24 13.12 -10.75
C ASN A 265 -1.61 13.79 -10.96
N ALA A 266 -1.90 14.25 -12.17
CA ALA A 266 -3.20 14.86 -12.47
C ALA A 266 -4.35 13.84 -12.39
N ALA A 267 -4.12 12.61 -12.86
CA ALA A 267 -5.09 11.52 -12.70
C ALA A 267 -5.36 11.18 -11.23
N VAL A 268 -4.31 11.09 -10.41
CA VAL A 268 -4.41 10.83 -8.98
C VAL A 268 -5.14 11.96 -8.25
N ASP A 269 -4.86 13.22 -8.60
CA ASP A 269 -5.54 14.38 -8.01
C ASP A 269 -7.04 14.39 -8.33
N ASP A 270 -7.41 14.18 -9.60
CA ASP A 270 -8.82 14.09 -10.02
C ASP A 270 -9.55 12.93 -9.35
N TYR A 271 -8.92 11.74 -9.32
CA TYR A 271 -9.48 10.56 -8.69
C TYR A 271 -9.83 10.79 -7.23
N PHE A 272 -8.89 11.29 -6.44
CA PHE A 272 -9.11 11.50 -5.00
C PHE A 272 -10.00 12.70 -4.70
N TYR A 273 -10.03 13.71 -5.56
CA TYR A 273 -10.95 14.82 -5.43
C TYR A 273 -12.41 14.35 -5.63
N ARG A 274 -12.65 13.54 -6.67
CA ARG A 274 -13.98 13.00 -6.96
C ARG A 274 -14.41 11.96 -5.92
N LEU A 275 -13.50 11.09 -5.49
CA LEU A 275 -13.76 10.10 -4.43
C LEU A 275 -14.23 10.78 -3.14
N GLY A 276 -13.60 11.88 -2.72
CA GLY A 276 -14.00 12.63 -1.52
C GLY A 276 -15.33 13.38 -1.68
N ARG A 277 -15.76 13.68 -2.91
CA ARG A 277 -17.09 14.26 -3.19
C ARG A 277 -18.19 13.21 -3.12
N ASP A 278 -17.95 12.03 -3.66
CA ASP A 278 -18.91 10.92 -3.62
C ASP A 278 -19.27 10.55 -2.17
N ASP A 279 -18.27 10.51 -1.28
CA ASP A 279 -18.48 10.27 0.14
C ASP A 279 -19.29 11.39 0.82
N SER A 280 -19.02 12.65 0.48
CA SER A 280 -19.74 13.81 1.07
C SER A 280 -21.17 13.95 0.54
N GLU A 281 -21.44 13.61 -0.71
CA GLU A 281 -22.79 13.62 -1.29
C GLU A 281 -23.65 12.45 -0.80
N ALA A 282 -23.04 11.32 -0.44
CA ALA A 282 -23.75 10.22 0.22
C ALA A 282 -24.23 10.61 1.61
N ASP A 283 -23.50 11.48 2.31
CA ASP A 283 -23.89 12.04 3.62
C ASP A 283 -24.88 13.22 3.51
N GLU A 284 -24.97 13.91 2.35
CA GLU A 284 -25.84 15.07 2.12
C GLU A 284 -27.14 14.77 1.37
N ALA A 285 -27.51 13.51 1.14
CA ALA A 285 -28.80 13.19 0.52
C ALA A 285 -29.95 13.88 1.30
N PRO A 286 -30.84 14.67 0.63
CA PRO A 286 -31.81 15.47 1.33
C PRO A 286 -32.85 14.60 2.03
N SER A 287 -32.65 14.34 3.30
CA SER A 287 -33.70 13.85 4.16
C SER A 287 -34.57 15.05 4.57
N ASP A 288 -35.79 15.11 4.05
CA ASP A 288 -36.84 15.99 4.47
C ASP A 288 -37.35 15.58 5.88
N ALA A 289 -36.44 15.65 6.85
CA ALA A 289 -36.72 15.41 8.25
C ALA A 289 -35.74 16.22 9.10
N SER A 290 -36.26 16.88 10.15
CA SER A 290 -35.60 17.61 11.22
C SER A 290 -34.23 17.05 11.59
N PRO A 291 -33.27 17.81 12.16
CA PRO A 291 -31.92 17.35 12.43
C PRO A 291 -31.97 16.09 13.27
N SER A 292 -31.95 14.95 12.59
CA SER A 292 -31.85 13.65 13.22
C SER A 292 -30.38 13.40 13.53
N ARG A 293 -30.16 12.91 14.73
CA ARG A 293 -28.89 12.36 15.22
C ARG A 293 -28.21 11.56 14.11
N PRO A 294 -26.90 11.69 13.89
CA PRO A 294 -26.19 10.85 12.92
C PRO A 294 -26.52 9.40 13.14
N ASP A 295 -26.87 8.68 12.08
CA ASP A 295 -27.17 7.26 12.14
C ASP A 295 -25.85 6.48 12.24
N PHE A 296 -25.41 6.23 13.47
CA PHE A 296 -24.24 5.42 13.76
C PHE A 296 -24.50 3.92 13.66
N GLU A 297 -25.72 3.48 13.34
CA GLU A 297 -26.06 2.04 13.33
C GLU A 297 -25.30 1.27 12.26
N ALA A 298 -25.13 1.85 11.07
CA ALA A 298 -24.38 1.26 9.98
C ALA A 298 -22.87 1.17 10.30
N GLU A 299 -22.29 2.22 10.87
CA GLU A 299 -20.88 2.24 11.26
C GLU A 299 -20.61 1.30 12.46
N ILE A 300 -21.53 1.26 13.43
CA ILE A 300 -21.46 0.29 14.54
C ILE A 300 -21.51 -1.14 13.99
N ALA A 301 -22.44 -1.45 13.08
CA ALA A 301 -22.54 -2.78 12.47
C ALA A 301 -21.29 -3.18 11.66
N LYS A 302 -20.65 -2.20 11.00
CA LYS A 302 -19.37 -2.39 10.30
C LYS A 302 -18.26 -2.70 11.30
N GLN A 303 -18.13 -1.92 12.37
CA GLN A 303 -17.13 -2.10 13.40
C GLN A 303 -17.34 -3.43 14.19
N GLU A 304 -18.58 -3.78 14.49
CA GLU A 304 -18.91 -5.07 15.11
C GLU A 304 -18.48 -6.26 14.25
N ARG A 305 -18.65 -6.17 12.92
CA ARG A 305 -18.21 -7.20 11.97
C ARG A 305 -16.70 -7.32 11.92
N ILE A 306 -15.97 -6.18 11.96
CA ILE A 306 -14.50 -6.16 12.03
C ILE A 306 -14.02 -6.78 13.35
N ILE A 307 -14.65 -6.44 14.47
CA ILE A 307 -14.33 -7.00 15.78
C ILE A 307 -14.55 -8.51 15.80
N GLU A 308 -15.66 -9.00 15.24
CA GLU A 308 -15.95 -10.43 15.16
C GLU A 308 -14.92 -11.18 14.30
N GLN A 309 -14.54 -10.59 13.17
CA GLN A 309 -13.48 -11.14 12.31
C GLN A 309 -12.13 -11.19 13.02
N GLN A 310 -11.78 -10.13 13.76
CA GLN A 310 -10.53 -10.09 14.54
C GLN A 310 -10.55 -11.10 15.70
N ARG A 311 -11.68 -11.28 16.37
CA ARG A 311 -11.83 -12.30 17.43
C ARG A 311 -11.64 -13.70 16.86
N GLY A 312 -12.26 -14.01 15.72
CA GLY A 312 -12.06 -15.30 15.06
C GLY A 312 -10.61 -15.56 14.65
N ALA A 313 -9.89 -14.52 14.20
CA ALA A 313 -8.46 -14.62 13.91
C ALA A 313 -7.62 -14.87 15.17
N ILE A 314 -7.92 -14.18 16.29
CA ILE A 314 -7.23 -14.38 17.58
C ILE A 314 -7.44 -15.81 18.07
N GLU A 315 -8.69 -16.31 18.06
CA GLU A 315 -9.01 -17.69 18.49
C GLU A 315 -8.26 -18.71 17.63
N GLY A 316 -8.17 -18.50 16.30
CA GLY A 316 -7.38 -19.33 15.40
C GLY A 316 -5.87 -19.32 15.72
N PHE A 317 -5.31 -18.17 16.08
CA PHE A 317 -3.90 -18.07 16.50
C PHE A 317 -3.66 -18.72 17.88
N GLU A 318 -4.59 -18.61 18.81
CA GLU A 318 -4.51 -19.25 20.12
C GLU A 318 -4.53 -20.78 19.98
N GLU A 319 -5.44 -21.33 19.17
CA GLU A 319 -5.47 -22.77 18.86
C GLU A 319 -4.20 -23.25 18.14
N GLN A 320 -3.64 -22.43 17.26
CA GLN A 320 -2.37 -22.76 16.62
C GLN A 320 -1.22 -22.74 17.62
N ALA A 321 -1.17 -21.74 18.49
CA ALA A 321 -0.15 -21.63 19.52
C ALA A 321 -0.21 -22.82 20.50
N GLU A 322 -1.41 -23.26 20.89
CA GLU A 322 -1.58 -24.46 21.74
C GLU A 322 -1.10 -25.74 21.03
N ARG A 323 -1.43 -25.89 19.74
CA ARG A 323 -0.94 -27.03 18.92
C ARG A 323 0.58 -27.05 18.81
N GLU A 324 1.20 -25.91 18.53
CA GLU A 324 2.66 -25.82 18.43
C GLU A 324 3.34 -26.03 19.80
N ARG A 325 2.71 -25.56 20.88
CA ARG A 325 3.20 -25.81 22.24
C ARG A 325 3.16 -27.30 22.58
N ALA A 326 2.05 -27.98 22.30
CA ALA A 326 1.92 -29.41 22.51
C ALA A 326 2.96 -30.21 21.66
N ARG A 327 3.22 -29.79 20.42
CA ARG A 327 4.27 -30.37 19.58
C ARG A 327 5.66 -30.16 20.19
N ALA A 328 5.95 -28.95 20.65
CA ALA A 328 7.22 -28.64 21.29
C ALA A 328 7.41 -29.45 22.59
N GLU A 329 6.39 -29.58 23.43
CA GLU A 329 6.42 -30.41 24.65
C GLU A 329 6.68 -31.88 24.31
N LEU A 330 6.07 -32.41 23.24
CA LEU A 330 6.31 -33.78 22.78
C LEU A 330 7.76 -33.98 22.31
N LEU A 331 8.29 -33.03 21.55
CA LEU A 331 9.69 -33.06 21.10
C LEU A 331 10.65 -32.97 22.30
N TYR A 332 10.37 -32.11 23.27
CA TYR A 332 11.19 -32.02 24.49
C TYR A 332 11.12 -33.29 25.35
N ALA A 333 9.93 -33.88 25.45
CA ALA A 333 9.76 -35.13 26.21
C ALA A 333 10.51 -36.31 25.58
N HIS A 334 10.78 -36.26 24.30
CA HIS A 334 11.49 -37.30 23.54
C HIS A 334 12.78 -36.79 22.91
N TYR A 335 13.43 -35.80 23.54
CA TYR A 335 14.60 -35.13 22.98
C TYR A 335 15.71 -36.09 22.60
N ASP A 336 16.02 -37.10 23.47
CA ASP A 336 17.07 -38.09 23.18
C ASP A 336 16.76 -38.91 21.91
N LEU A 337 15.49 -39.25 21.69
CA LEU A 337 15.08 -39.95 20.45
C LEU A 337 15.17 -39.10 19.22
N VAL A 338 14.80 -37.83 19.34
CA VAL A 338 14.89 -36.86 18.24
C VAL A 338 16.36 -36.60 17.86
N ASP A 339 17.23 -36.49 18.87
CA ASP A 339 18.67 -36.29 18.67
C ASP A 339 19.31 -37.53 18.04
N GLU A 340 18.92 -38.74 18.40
CA GLU A 340 19.33 -40.00 17.82
C GLU A 340 18.92 -40.09 16.34
N VAL A 341 17.66 -39.73 16.00
CA VAL A 341 17.16 -39.73 14.64
C VAL A 341 17.90 -38.67 13.78
N LEU A 342 18.08 -37.46 14.32
CA LEU A 342 18.81 -36.41 13.62
C LEU A 342 20.26 -36.78 13.35
N SER A 343 20.94 -37.36 14.33
CA SER A 343 22.32 -37.84 14.20
C SER A 343 22.45 -38.96 13.17
N THR A 344 21.48 -39.90 13.14
CA THR A 344 21.43 -40.98 12.16
C THR A 344 21.21 -40.44 10.75
N VAL A 345 20.29 -39.53 10.55
CA VAL A 345 20.02 -38.88 9.26
C VAL A 345 21.21 -38.04 8.79
N GLN A 346 21.86 -37.30 9.69
CA GLN A 346 23.08 -36.55 9.35
C GLN A 346 24.22 -37.45 8.93
N GLY A 347 24.47 -38.55 9.68
CA GLY A 347 25.49 -39.53 9.34
C GLY A 347 25.24 -40.22 8.00
N ALA A 348 24.00 -40.61 7.73
CA ALA A 348 23.63 -41.21 6.43
C ALA A 348 23.78 -40.20 5.26
N ARG A 349 23.52 -38.91 5.50
CA ARG A 349 23.76 -37.84 4.50
C ARG A 349 25.25 -37.60 4.24
N GLU A 350 26.09 -37.68 5.25
CA GLU A 350 27.55 -37.58 5.08
C GLU A 350 28.10 -38.76 4.28
N GLU A 351 27.43 -39.92 4.33
CA GLU A 351 27.76 -41.13 3.55
C GLU A 351 27.06 -41.16 2.18
N GLU A 352 26.39 -40.08 1.76
CA GLU A 352 25.66 -39.93 0.50
C GLU A 352 24.56 -41.00 0.26
N VAL A 353 23.94 -41.51 1.33
CA VAL A 353 22.83 -42.49 1.24
C VAL A 353 21.58 -41.81 0.67
N PRO A 354 20.90 -42.42 -0.34
CA PRO A 354 19.65 -41.88 -0.90
C PRO A 354 18.53 -41.78 0.13
N TRP A 355 17.62 -40.75 -0.02
CA TRP A 355 16.56 -40.49 0.93
C TRP A 355 15.55 -41.62 1.13
N ASP A 356 15.31 -42.42 0.11
CA ASP A 356 14.44 -43.59 0.12
C ASP A 356 15.01 -44.73 0.99
N GLU A 357 16.34 -44.86 1.11
CA GLU A 357 17.01 -45.79 2.01
C GLU A 357 17.14 -45.28 3.45
N ILE A 358 17.08 -43.94 3.66
CA ILE A 358 17.10 -43.33 5.00
C ILE A 358 15.72 -43.42 5.67
N ALA A 359 14.65 -43.51 4.87
CA ALA A 359 13.26 -43.50 5.34
C ALA A 359 12.74 -44.91 5.69
N GLU A 360 13.44 -46.00 5.36
CA GLU A 360 13.16 -47.39 5.79
C GLU A 360 13.79 -47.70 7.16
#